data_9a62b79514c0865a15a2974395d1635b
#
_entry.id   9a62b79514c0865a15a2974395d1635b
#
_cell.length_a   1.000
_cell.length_b   1.000
_cell.length_c   1.000
_cell.angle_alpha   90.00
_cell.angle_beta   90.00
_cell.angle_gamma   90.00
#
_symmetry.space_group_name_H-M   'P 1'
#
loop_
_entity.id
_entity.type
_entity.pdbx_description
1 polymer ?
#
loop_
_entity_poly.entity_id
_entity_poly.type
_entity_poly.pdbx_seq_one_letter_code
_entity_poly.pdbx_strand_id
1 'polypeptide(L)'
;SSSYAVWQEVMQVNVNAQFVLTRRLLPMLQTAPSSSIILTSSGVGRIGKAFWGAYCVSKFATEGFMQVLASELENTSSIRVNCINPGGTNTAMRRTAFPAENPTDNPAPEDIMGVYLYLMGEDSIGSTGISFNAQ
;
A
#
# COMPACT_ATOMS: atom_id res chain seq x y z
N SER A 1 -7.95 -20.33 10.97
CA SER A 1 -6.54 -20.27 10.54
C SER A 1 -6.44 -20.60 9.07
N SER A 2 -5.62 -19.86 8.36
CA SER A 2 -5.39 -20.07 6.92
C SER A 2 -4.51 -21.31 6.70
N SER A 3 -4.75 -22.04 5.60
CA SER A 3 -3.84 -23.10 5.18
C SER A 3 -2.49 -22.50 4.75
N TYR A 4 -1.45 -23.33 4.74
CA TYR A 4 -0.14 -22.89 4.25
C TYR A 4 -0.18 -22.43 2.78
N ALA A 5 -1.01 -23.08 1.96
CA ALA A 5 -1.19 -22.68 0.57
C ALA A 5 -1.77 -21.26 0.44
N VAL A 6 -2.77 -20.92 1.24
CA VAL A 6 -3.33 -19.56 1.28
C VAL A 6 -2.30 -18.56 1.77
N TRP A 7 -1.54 -18.91 2.80
CA TRP A 7 -0.43 -18.08 3.27
C TRP A 7 0.56 -17.76 2.15
N GLN A 8 1.03 -18.79 1.44
CA GLN A 8 1.97 -18.61 0.34
C GLN A 8 1.41 -17.71 -0.77
N GLU A 9 0.13 -17.90 -1.14
CA GLU A 9 -0.52 -17.09 -2.16
C GLU A 9 -0.59 -15.62 -1.76
N VAL A 10 -1.03 -15.33 -0.53
CA VAL A 10 -1.11 -13.95 -0.01
C VAL A 10 0.26 -13.29 0.01
N MET A 11 1.29 -13.99 0.49
CA MET A 11 2.65 -13.47 0.51
C MET A 11 3.20 -13.24 -0.89
N GLN A 12 2.92 -14.14 -1.82
CA GLN A 12 3.36 -14.00 -3.20
C GLN A 12 2.77 -12.75 -3.86
N VAL A 13 1.47 -12.56 -3.72
CA VAL A 13 0.76 -11.43 -4.36
C VAL A 13 1.04 -10.11 -3.65
N ASN A 14 0.99 -10.09 -2.32
CA ASN A 14 1.05 -8.85 -1.55
C ASN A 14 2.46 -8.40 -1.17
N VAL A 15 3.43 -9.31 -1.17
CA VAL A 15 4.80 -9.00 -0.74
C VAL A 15 5.80 -9.23 -1.86
N ASN A 16 5.94 -10.44 -2.35
CA ASN A 16 6.95 -10.78 -3.33
C ASN A 16 6.77 -10.03 -4.66
N ALA A 17 5.52 -9.92 -5.12
CA ALA A 17 5.21 -9.20 -6.35
C ALA A 17 5.57 -7.72 -6.25
N GLN A 18 5.32 -7.08 -5.12
CA GLN A 18 5.72 -5.68 -4.89
C GLN A 18 7.23 -5.50 -5.00
N PHE A 19 7.98 -6.39 -4.38
CA PHE A 19 9.45 -6.34 -4.42
C PHE A 19 9.97 -6.50 -5.85
N VAL A 20 9.50 -7.53 -6.56
CA VAL A 20 9.95 -7.82 -7.93
C VAL A 20 9.61 -6.67 -8.87
N LEU A 21 8.38 -6.18 -8.82
CA LEU A 21 7.92 -5.07 -9.67
C LEU A 21 8.73 -3.80 -9.40
N THR A 22 8.88 -3.43 -8.13
CA THR A 22 9.65 -2.25 -7.73
C THR A 22 11.09 -2.35 -8.22
N ARG A 23 11.75 -3.48 -7.98
CA ARG A 23 13.13 -3.71 -8.43
C ARG A 23 13.28 -3.55 -9.95
N ARG A 24 12.31 -4.04 -10.71
CA ARG A 24 12.33 -3.93 -12.18
C ARG A 24 12.14 -2.50 -12.67
N LEU A 25 11.33 -1.71 -11.96
CA LEU A 25 11.02 -0.34 -12.35
C LEU A 25 12.02 0.70 -11.83
N LEU A 26 12.80 0.38 -10.80
CA LEU A 26 13.73 1.35 -10.19
C LEU A 26 14.64 2.05 -11.21
N PRO A 27 15.30 1.37 -12.15
CA PRO A 27 16.17 2.06 -13.10
C PRO A 27 15.42 3.12 -13.94
N MET A 28 14.18 2.83 -14.32
CA MET A 28 13.34 3.78 -15.04
C MET A 28 12.93 4.96 -14.16
N LEU A 29 12.54 4.68 -12.91
CA LEU A 29 12.14 5.71 -11.95
C LEU A 29 13.30 6.65 -11.62
N GLN A 30 14.54 6.14 -11.59
CA GLN A 30 15.73 6.93 -11.33
C GLN A 30 16.09 7.89 -12.46
N THR A 31 15.63 7.64 -13.69
CA THR A 31 15.90 8.53 -14.84
C THR A 31 14.93 9.72 -14.89
N ALA A 32 13.81 9.66 -14.21
CA ALA A 32 12.85 10.75 -14.20
C ALA A 32 13.31 11.87 -13.23
N PRO A 33 12.95 13.14 -13.52
CA PRO A 33 13.29 14.26 -12.62
C PRO A 33 12.68 14.10 -11.22
N SER A 34 11.53 13.46 -11.12
CA SER A 34 10.83 13.17 -9.86
C SER A 34 9.98 11.92 -10.05
N SER A 35 9.97 11.05 -9.06
CA SER A 35 9.18 9.79 -9.11
C SER A 35 8.51 9.54 -7.77
N SER A 36 7.36 8.87 -7.83
CA SER A 36 6.59 8.52 -6.65
C SER A 36 6.21 7.04 -6.70
N ILE A 37 6.58 6.31 -5.65
CA ILE A 37 6.14 4.93 -5.43
C ILE A 37 5.09 4.98 -4.33
N ILE A 38 3.91 4.47 -4.64
CA ILE A 38 2.79 4.41 -3.71
C ILE A 38 2.43 2.94 -3.51
N LEU A 39 2.55 2.47 -2.27
CA LEU A 39 2.21 1.10 -1.90
C LEU A 39 0.90 1.09 -1.13
N THR A 40 0.02 0.18 -1.48
CA THR A 40 -1.26 0.04 -0.80
C THR A 40 -1.10 -0.76 0.48
N SER A 41 -1.35 -0.11 1.60
CA SER A 41 -1.35 -0.68 2.94
C SER A 41 -2.79 -0.93 3.43
N SER A 42 -2.95 -1.07 4.72
CA SER A 42 -4.22 -1.26 5.41
C SER A 42 -4.05 -0.85 6.87
N GLY A 43 -5.14 -0.58 7.56
CA GLY A 43 -5.10 -0.40 9.02
C GLY A 43 -4.50 -1.62 9.73
N VAL A 44 -4.73 -2.83 9.22
CA VAL A 44 -4.12 -4.07 9.76
C VAL A 44 -2.65 -4.24 9.33
N GLY A 45 -2.07 -3.32 8.60
CA GLY A 45 -0.63 -3.24 8.34
C GLY A 45 0.12 -2.48 9.42
N ARG A 46 -0.59 -1.84 10.34
CA ARG A 46 -0.03 -1.05 11.45
C ARG A 46 -0.35 -1.67 12.81
N ILE A 47 -1.48 -2.35 12.92
CA ILE A 47 -1.94 -2.99 14.16
C ILE A 47 -2.41 -4.41 13.82
N GLY A 48 -1.85 -5.40 14.52
CA GLY A 48 -2.25 -6.79 14.36
C GLY A 48 -3.69 -7.01 14.81
N LYS A 49 -4.44 -7.78 14.04
CA LYS A 49 -5.85 -8.06 14.34
C LYS A 49 -6.11 -9.56 14.24
N ALA A 50 -6.76 -10.09 15.26
CA ALA A 50 -7.13 -11.51 15.30
C ALA A 50 -7.94 -11.90 14.06
N PHE A 51 -7.69 -13.10 13.57
CA PHE A 51 -8.34 -13.71 12.40
C PHE A 51 -8.00 -13.11 11.03
N TRP A 52 -7.13 -12.09 10.97
CA TRP A 52 -6.69 -11.50 9.71
C TRP A 52 -5.46 -12.20 9.10
N GLY A 53 -4.76 -13.02 9.86
CA GLY A 53 -3.75 -13.98 9.40
C GLY A 53 -2.73 -13.42 8.43
N ALA A 54 -2.57 -14.12 7.32
CA ALA A 54 -1.57 -13.78 6.30
C ALA A 54 -1.75 -12.39 5.71
N TYR A 55 -2.98 -11.93 5.55
CA TYR A 55 -3.26 -10.59 5.02
C TYR A 55 -2.64 -9.51 5.93
N CYS A 56 -2.89 -9.59 7.23
CA CYS A 56 -2.32 -8.65 8.21
C CYS A 56 -0.79 -8.65 8.15
N VAL A 57 -0.17 -9.83 8.18
CA VAL A 57 1.29 -9.96 8.10
C VAL A 57 1.82 -9.38 6.80
N SER A 58 1.14 -9.64 5.68
CA SER A 58 1.55 -9.09 4.38
C SER A 58 1.51 -7.57 4.33
N LYS A 59 0.54 -6.95 5.00
CA LYS A 59 0.42 -5.49 5.06
C LYS A 59 1.46 -4.86 6.01
N PHE A 60 1.84 -5.53 7.08
CA PHE A 60 3.02 -5.16 7.87
C PHE A 60 4.29 -5.21 7.02
N ALA A 61 4.43 -6.24 6.19
CA ALA A 61 5.57 -6.34 5.27
C ALA A 61 5.58 -5.20 4.25
N THR A 62 4.43 -4.78 3.73
CA THR A 62 4.30 -3.61 2.85
C THR A 62 4.79 -2.33 3.54
N GLU A 63 4.36 -2.09 4.78
CA GLU A 63 4.80 -0.93 5.56
C GLU A 63 6.30 -0.96 5.82
N GLY A 64 6.84 -2.12 6.18
CA GLY A 64 8.28 -2.31 6.39
C GLY A 64 9.09 -2.09 5.12
N PHE A 65 8.64 -2.65 4.00
CA PHE A 65 9.26 -2.47 2.69
C PHE A 65 9.30 -1.00 2.28
N MET A 66 8.20 -0.28 2.48
CA MET A 66 8.12 1.15 2.22
C MET A 66 9.18 1.92 3.01
N GLN A 67 9.31 1.65 4.30
CA GLN A 67 10.26 2.36 5.16
C GLN A 67 11.71 2.09 4.76
N VAL A 68 12.05 0.83 4.48
CA VAL A 68 13.41 0.46 4.04
C VAL A 68 13.74 1.14 2.73
N LEU A 69 12.86 1.05 1.75
CA LEU A 69 13.10 1.61 0.43
C LEU A 69 13.17 3.14 0.46
N ALA A 70 12.29 3.80 1.22
CA ALA A 70 12.35 5.25 1.40
C ALA A 70 13.68 5.69 2.02
N SER A 71 14.15 5.00 3.05
CA SER A 71 15.42 5.30 3.71
C SER A 71 16.62 5.11 2.78
N GLU A 72 16.61 4.08 1.94
CA GLU A 72 17.68 3.83 0.97
C GLU A 72 17.73 4.89 -0.14
N LEU A 73 16.58 5.39 -0.57
CA LEU A 73 16.46 6.29 -1.72
C LEU A 73 16.45 7.78 -1.36
N GLU A 74 16.22 8.13 -0.10
CA GLU A 74 16.01 9.50 0.36
C GLU A 74 17.16 10.45 -0.02
N ASN A 75 18.40 10.00 0.16
CA ASN A 75 19.58 10.83 -0.07
C ASN A 75 20.31 10.52 -1.38
N THR A 76 19.83 9.58 -2.16
CA THR A 76 20.49 9.10 -3.38
C THR A 76 19.66 9.29 -4.64
N SER A 77 18.42 9.71 -4.50
CA SER A 77 17.50 9.87 -5.63
C SER A 77 16.39 10.86 -5.31
N SER A 78 15.61 11.21 -6.32
CA SER A 78 14.38 12.01 -6.21
C SER A 78 13.11 11.13 -6.07
N ILE A 79 13.27 9.82 -5.81
CA ILE A 79 12.16 8.89 -5.68
C ILE A 79 11.57 9.00 -4.27
N ARG A 80 10.28 9.28 -4.20
CA ARG A 80 9.49 9.24 -2.97
C ARG A 80 8.84 7.88 -2.83
N VAL A 81 8.81 7.34 -1.62
CA VAL A 81 8.16 6.06 -1.34
C VAL A 81 7.24 6.22 -0.15
N ASN A 82 5.96 6.00 -0.35
CA ASN A 82 4.94 6.16 0.69
C ASN A 82 3.92 5.03 0.63
N CYS A 83 3.22 4.82 1.73
CA CYS A 83 2.06 3.93 1.79
C CYS A 83 0.76 4.73 1.88
N ILE A 84 -0.32 4.15 1.37
CA ILE A 84 -1.68 4.62 1.62
C ILE A 84 -2.49 3.47 2.22
N ASN A 85 -3.13 3.76 3.35
CA ASN A 85 -4.24 2.96 3.86
C ASN A 85 -5.53 3.56 3.27
N PRO A 86 -6.17 2.88 2.31
CA PRO A 86 -7.40 3.42 1.71
C PRO A 86 -8.59 3.46 2.66
N GLY A 87 -8.56 2.68 3.73
CA GLY A 87 -9.71 2.48 4.60
C GLY A 87 -10.77 1.61 3.95
N GLY A 88 -11.88 1.36 4.66
CA GLY A 88 -13.03 0.65 4.09
C GLY A 88 -13.59 1.41 2.88
N THR A 89 -13.66 0.74 1.73
CA THR A 89 -14.06 1.35 0.47
C THR A 89 -15.12 0.48 -0.19
N ASN A 90 -16.14 1.08 -0.79
CA ASN A 90 -17.22 0.37 -1.43
C ASN A 90 -16.75 -0.28 -2.74
N THR A 91 -16.27 -1.51 -2.62
CA THR A 91 -15.75 -2.34 -3.72
C THR A 91 -16.34 -3.73 -3.66
N ALA A 92 -16.25 -4.48 -4.76
CA ALA A 92 -16.66 -5.88 -4.80
C ALA A 92 -15.90 -6.72 -3.77
N MET A 93 -14.60 -6.48 -3.61
CA MET A 93 -13.77 -7.16 -2.61
C MET A 93 -14.29 -6.91 -1.19
N ARG A 94 -14.62 -5.65 -0.86
CA ARG A 94 -15.16 -5.29 0.46
C ARG A 94 -16.50 -5.97 0.71
N ARG A 95 -17.39 -5.97 -0.26
CA ARG A 95 -18.70 -6.62 -0.14
C ARG A 95 -18.58 -8.13 0.08
N THR A 96 -17.62 -8.76 -0.56
CA THR A 96 -17.35 -10.19 -0.37
C THR A 96 -16.80 -10.49 1.02
N ALA A 97 -15.88 -9.66 1.51
CA ALA A 97 -15.26 -9.84 2.83
C ALA A 97 -16.20 -9.51 3.99
N PHE A 98 -17.13 -8.59 3.79
CA PHE A 98 -18.07 -8.11 4.82
C PHE A 98 -19.51 -8.14 4.28
N PRO A 99 -20.11 -9.33 4.07
CA PRO A 99 -21.42 -9.44 3.42
C PRO A 99 -22.57 -8.87 4.26
N ALA A 100 -22.40 -8.76 5.57
CA ALA A 100 -23.42 -8.19 6.47
C ALA A 100 -23.34 -6.65 6.56
N GLU A 101 -22.30 -6.03 6.02
CA GLU A 101 -22.11 -4.58 6.05
C GLU A 101 -22.96 -3.93 4.95
N ASN A 102 -23.54 -2.76 5.26
CA ASN A 102 -24.17 -1.94 4.22
C ASN A 102 -23.07 -1.32 3.34
N PRO A 103 -23.00 -1.65 2.03
CA PRO A 103 -21.95 -1.13 1.16
C PRO A 103 -21.89 0.40 1.11
N THR A 104 -23.01 1.08 1.30
CA THR A 104 -23.06 2.56 1.28
C THR A 104 -22.49 3.21 2.53
N ASP A 105 -22.15 2.44 3.57
CA ASP A 105 -21.43 2.96 4.75
C ASP A 105 -19.97 3.26 4.45
N ASN A 106 -19.45 2.76 3.32
CA ASN A 106 -18.10 3.02 2.87
C ASN A 106 -18.11 3.99 1.67
N PRO A 107 -17.13 4.89 1.56
CA PRO A 107 -17.04 5.77 0.40
C PRO A 107 -16.74 4.99 -0.87
N ALA A 108 -17.16 5.54 -2.02
CA ALA A 108 -16.78 5.03 -3.32
C ALA A 108 -15.28 5.28 -3.57
N PRO A 109 -14.62 4.48 -4.43
CA PRO A 109 -13.22 4.72 -4.76
C PRO A 109 -12.91 6.15 -5.20
N GLU A 110 -13.80 6.76 -5.96
CA GLU A 110 -13.65 8.13 -6.46
C GLU A 110 -13.58 9.17 -5.34
N ASP A 111 -14.19 8.88 -4.21
CA ASP A 111 -14.29 9.80 -3.08
C ASP A 111 -13.04 9.84 -2.20
N ILE A 112 -12.10 8.90 -2.41
CA ILE A 112 -10.88 8.78 -1.61
C ILE A 112 -9.61 9.09 -2.41
N MET A 113 -9.72 9.71 -3.57
CA MET A 113 -8.59 9.94 -4.48
C MET A 113 -7.66 11.09 -4.06
N GLY A 114 -8.05 11.92 -3.11
CA GLY A 114 -7.29 13.13 -2.75
C GLY A 114 -5.82 12.86 -2.42
N VAL A 115 -5.55 11.93 -1.52
CA VAL A 115 -4.17 11.61 -1.13
C VAL A 115 -3.38 10.92 -2.27
N TYR A 116 -4.04 10.14 -3.10
CA TYR A 116 -3.41 9.53 -4.29
C TYR A 116 -2.94 10.62 -5.26
N LEU A 117 -3.81 11.57 -5.56
CA LEU A 117 -3.47 12.70 -6.44
C LEU A 117 -2.35 13.56 -5.85
N TYR A 118 -2.40 13.82 -4.55
CA TYR A 118 -1.33 14.53 -3.83
C TYR A 118 0.02 13.82 -3.99
N LEU A 119 0.07 12.51 -3.74
CA LEU A 119 1.30 11.74 -3.81
C LEU A 119 1.81 11.52 -5.24
N MET A 120 0.93 11.58 -6.23
CA MET A 120 1.31 11.49 -7.64
C MET A 120 1.82 12.81 -8.20
N GLY A 121 1.49 13.92 -7.55
CA GLY A 121 1.81 15.27 -8.00
C GLY A 121 3.05 15.87 -7.37
N GLU A 122 3.42 17.06 -7.84
CA GLU A 122 4.62 17.78 -7.38
C GLU A 122 4.49 18.31 -5.95
N ASP A 123 3.27 18.52 -5.46
CA ASP A 123 3.03 19.04 -4.11
C ASP A 123 3.58 18.12 -3.02
N SER A 124 3.78 16.83 -3.31
CA SER A 124 4.32 15.85 -2.38
C SER A 124 5.85 15.72 -2.44
N ILE A 125 6.54 16.51 -3.26
CA ILE A 125 8.01 16.51 -3.30
C ILE A 125 8.54 16.81 -1.91
N GLY A 126 9.43 15.94 -1.40
CA GLY A 126 9.94 16.00 -0.03
C GLY A 126 9.19 15.09 0.97
N SER A 127 8.05 14.55 0.58
CA SER A 127 7.30 13.60 1.42
C SER A 127 7.68 12.17 1.04
N THR A 128 8.44 11.50 1.90
CA THR A 128 8.85 10.11 1.71
C THR A 128 8.89 9.37 3.04
N GLY A 129 8.69 8.06 3.03
CA GLY A 129 8.70 7.25 4.23
C GLY A 129 7.46 7.40 5.13
N ILE A 130 6.37 7.89 4.58
CA ILE A 130 5.16 8.22 5.34
C ILE A 130 4.04 7.24 4.97
N SER A 131 3.26 6.88 5.97
CA SER A 131 2.06 6.05 5.80
C SER A 131 0.82 6.94 5.96
N PHE A 132 0.13 7.16 4.86
CA PHE A 132 -1.03 8.06 4.78
C PHE A 132 -2.34 7.31 4.95
N ASN A 133 -3.38 8.02 5.38
CA ASN A 133 -4.76 7.55 5.32
C ASN A 133 -5.51 8.30 4.20
N ALA A 134 -6.34 7.57 3.45
CA ALA A 134 -7.18 8.15 2.42
C ALA A 134 -8.52 8.67 2.98
N GLN A 135 -8.86 8.24 4.21
CA GLN A 135 -10.10 8.63 4.89
C GLN A 135 -9.83 9.22 6.26
#